data_1ed23fe4058f3f837629dcaaee252d22
#
_entry.id   1ed23fe4058f3f837629dcaaee252d22
#
_cell.length_a   1.000
_cell.length_b   1.000
_cell.length_c   1.000
_cell.angle_alpha   90.00
_cell.angle_beta   90.00
_cell.angle_gamma   90.00
#
_symmetry.space_group_name_H-M   'P 1'
#
loop_
_entity.id
_entity.type
_entity.pdbx_description
1 polymer ?
#
loop_
_entity_poly.entity_id
_entity_poly.type
_entity_poly.pdbx_seq_one_letter_code
_entity_poly.pdbx_strand_id
1 'polypeptide(L)'
;MAAAPVQVLAFDVFGTVVDWHGSIVQQMEQLYPQVDGDAFANAWRAGYQPAMELVRSGQLGWTRIDALHRRILDDILPQFGLGAMPEAERAALNRVWHRLQAWPDSVAGLQRLKRRFVITPLSNGNIALLTHMAKNAGLPWDCVLSAEVFRAYKPDPATYLGVADVFDVAPEAVMLVAAHQDDLAAARACGLQTAYIQRPLEFGAARPKDVSACPANTWHCRDIVDLADQLGC
;
A
#
# COMPACT_ATOMS: atom_id res chain seq x y z
N MET A 1 7.45 1.69 -31.71
CA MET A 1 6.05 2.16 -31.62
C MET A 1 5.96 3.08 -30.43
N ALA A 2 5.21 4.18 -30.52
CA ALA A 2 4.97 5.02 -29.34
C ALA A 2 4.19 4.19 -28.30
N ALA A 3 4.55 4.31 -27.01
CA ALA A 3 3.82 3.66 -25.94
C ALA A 3 2.34 4.09 -25.94
N ALA A 4 1.43 3.18 -25.63
CA ALA A 4 0.02 3.52 -25.51
C ALA A 4 -0.15 4.63 -24.45
N PRO A 5 -1.05 5.60 -24.68
CA PRO A 5 -1.30 6.62 -23.67
C PRO A 5 -1.89 5.99 -22.40
N VAL A 6 -1.35 6.37 -21.25
CA VAL A 6 -1.86 5.93 -19.95
C VAL A 6 -3.29 6.46 -19.76
N GLN A 7 -4.18 5.59 -19.29
CA GLN A 7 -5.58 5.90 -19.00
C GLN A 7 -5.90 5.67 -17.51
N VAL A 8 -5.27 4.67 -16.89
CA VAL A 8 -5.52 4.26 -15.51
C VAL A 8 -4.23 4.33 -14.70
N LEU A 9 -4.27 4.97 -13.54
CA LEU A 9 -3.21 4.94 -12.54
C LEU A 9 -3.65 4.04 -11.38
N ALA A 10 -2.98 2.91 -11.23
CA ALA A 10 -3.17 1.97 -10.14
C ALA A 10 -2.11 2.23 -9.06
N PHE A 11 -2.53 2.51 -7.83
CA PHE A 11 -1.63 2.90 -6.75
C PHE A 11 -1.42 1.78 -5.75
N ASP A 12 -0.17 1.38 -5.52
CA ASP A 12 0.16 0.77 -4.24
C ASP A 12 -0.16 1.75 -3.12
N VAL A 13 -0.55 1.25 -1.94
CA VAL A 13 -1.10 2.11 -0.88
C VAL A 13 -0.19 2.20 0.34
N PHE A 14 0.14 1.05 0.96
CA PHE A 14 0.94 1.03 2.19
C PHE A 14 2.39 1.45 1.89
N GLY A 15 2.81 2.55 2.47
CA GLY A 15 4.13 3.13 2.25
C GLY A 15 4.23 4.02 1.00
N THR A 16 3.34 3.86 0.00
CA THR A 16 3.30 4.71 -1.20
C THR A 16 2.42 5.94 -1.02
N VAL A 17 1.15 5.73 -0.65
CA VAL A 17 0.14 6.79 -0.48
C VAL A 17 -0.03 7.18 0.98
N VAL A 18 0.14 6.23 1.89
CA VAL A 18 -0.04 6.43 3.34
C VAL A 18 1.22 6.07 4.11
N ASP A 19 1.47 6.82 5.18
CA ASP A 19 2.52 6.57 6.17
C ASP A 19 2.03 5.54 7.19
N TRP A 20 2.24 4.26 6.89
CA TRP A 20 1.85 3.19 7.80
C TRP A 20 2.69 3.20 9.09
N HIS A 21 4.00 3.47 8.96
CA HIS A 21 4.92 3.43 10.08
C HIS A 21 4.62 4.55 11.10
N GLY A 22 4.63 5.81 10.64
CA GLY A 22 4.35 6.95 11.51
C GLY A 22 2.96 6.88 12.15
N SER A 23 1.96 6.39 11.42
CA SER A 23 0.60 6.21 11.94
C SER A 23 0.53 5.19 13.08
N ILE A 24 1.24 4.06 12.95
CA ILE A 24 1.28 3.03 14.02
C ILE A 24 2.09 3.53 15.21
N VAL A 25 3.25 4.17 14.98
CA VAL A 25 4.07 4.75 16.04
C VAL A 25 3.24 5.75 16.86
N GLN A 26 2.59 6.69 16.20
CA GLN A 26 1.73 7.67 16.87
C GLN A 26 0.61 7.01 17.69
N GLN A 27 -0.01 5.97 17.17
CA GLN A 27 -1.05 5.23 17.89
C GLN A 27 -0.50 4.52 19.13
N MET A 28 0.70 3.94 19.03
CA MET A 28 1.35 3.28 20.16
C MET A 28 1.77 4.28 21.24
N GLU A 29 2.34 5.42 20.86
CA GLU A 29 2.70 6.50 21.80
C GLU A 29 1.49 7.02 22.59
N GLN A 30 0.33 7.10 21.94
CA GLN A 30 -0.91 7.55 22.57
C GLN A 30 -1.51 6.53 23.54
N LEU A 31 -1.52 5.25 23.18
CA LEU A 31 -2.20 4.20 23.93
C LEU A 31 -1.28 3.45 24.90
N TYR A 32 -0.01 3.29 24.53
CA TYR A 32 0.97 2.48 25.22
C TYR A 32 2.35 3.17 25.24
N PRO A 33 2.47 4.35 25.90
CA PRO A 33 3.69 5.19 25.86
C PRO A 33 4.93 4.50 26.44
N GLN A 34 4.76 3.39 27.15
CA GLN A 34 5.86 2.55 27.65
C GLN A 34 6.43 1.59 26.61
N VAL A 35 5.77 1.44 25.45
CA VAL A 35 6.20 0.55 24.36
C VAL A 35 6.99 1.36 23.34
N ASP A 36 8.09 0.81 22.87
CA ASP A 36 8.81 1.35 21.72
C ASP A 36 7.94 1.20 20.45
N GLY A 37 7.32 2.30 20.04
CA GLY A 37 6.41 2.34 18.89
C GLY A 37 7.09 2.03 17.58
N ASP A 38 8.36 2.46 17.38
CA ASP A 38 9.14 2.14 16.19
C ASP A 38 9.41 0.63 16.08
N ALA A 39 9.90 0.03 17.17
CA ALA A 39 10.13 -1.41 17.21
C ALA A 39 8.83 -2.21 16.99
N PHE A 40 7.71 -1.76 17.60
CA PHE A 40 6.40 -2.39 17.45
C PHE A 40 5.89 -2.33 16.00
N ALA A 41 5.90 -1.15 15.37
CA ALA A 41 5.45 -0.96 14.00
C ALA A 41 6.23 -1.85 13.03
N ASN A 42 7.55 -1.90 13.21
CA ASN A 42 8.42 -2.70 12.36
C ASN A 42 8.27 -4.22 12.60
N ALA A 43 8.05 -4.67 13.84
CA ALA A 43 7.76 -6.07 14.14
C ALA A 43 6.44 -6.51 13.48
N TRP A 44 5.40 -5.66 13.55
CA TRP A 44 4.12 -5.94 12.88
C TRP A 44 4.30 -6.05 11.37
N ARG A 45 5.02 -5.10 10.75
CA ARG A 45 5.30 -5.10 9.32
C ARG A 45 6.15 -6.29 8.87
N ALA A 46 7.09 -6.74 9.69
CA ALA A 46 7.93 -7.89 9.38
C ALA A 46 7.14 -9.21 9.20
N GLY A 47 6.02 -9.36 9.92
CA GLY A 47 5.12 -10.51 9.76
C GLY A 47 4.29 -10.52 8.48
N TYR A 48 4.23 -9.40 7.74
CA TYR A 48 3.33 -9.19 6.60
C TYR A 48 3.62 -10.15 5.43
N GLN A 49 4.86 -10.20 4.94
CA GLN A 49 5.22 -11.10 3.83
C GLN A 49 5.09 -12.58 4.19
N PRO A 50 5.60 -13.06 5.36
CA PRO A 50 5.38 -14.44 5.77
C PRO A 50 3.90 -14.84 5.87
N ALA A 51 3.04 -13.96 6.41
CA ALA A 51 1.61 -14.25 6.52
C ALA A 51 0.92 -14.37 5.15
N MET A 52 1.25 -13.50 4.20
CA MET A 52 0.73 -13.60 2.82
C MET A 52 1.27 -14.85 2.11
N GLU A 53 2.50 -15.28 2.41
CA GLU A 53 3.05 -16.51 1.82
C GLU A 53 2.26 -17.75 2.21
N LEU A 54 1.70 -17.81 3.42
CA LEU A 54 0.81 -18.90 3.81
C LEU A 54 -0.44 -18.99 2.92
N VAL A 55 -0.91 -17.86 2.41
CA VAL A 55 -2.03 -17.80 1.47
C VAL A 55 -1.58 -18.15 0.05
N ARG A 56 -0.45 -17.60 -0.41
CA ARG A 56 0.10 -17.86 -1.76
C ARG A 56 0.51 -19.33 -1.95
N SER A 57 1.10 -19.94 -0.93
CA SER A 57 1.48 -21.36 -0.96
C SER A 57 0.30 -22.32 -0.79
N GLY A 58 -0.92 -21.81 -0.52
CA GLY A 58 -2.10 -22.64 -0.29
C GLY A 58 -2.17 -23.28 1.11
N GLN A 59 -1.25 -22.98 2.02
CA GLN A 59 -1.30 -23.44 3.41
C GLN A 59 -2.50 -22.82 4.17
N LEU A 60 -2.88 -21.59 3.79
CA LEU A 60 -4.16 -20.99 4.14
C LEU A 60 -4.97 -20.78 2.87
N GLY A 61 -6.29 -20.99 2.94
CA GLY A 61 -7.20 -20.54 1.90
C GLY A 61 -7.16 -19.01 1.79
N TRP A 62 -7.89 -18.44 0.81
CA TRP A 62 -7.98 -17.00 0.68
C TRP A 62 -8.37 -16.36 2.02
N THR A 63 -7.50 -15.53 2.54
CA THR A 63 -7.62 -14.83 3.84
C THR A 63 -7.37 -13.35 3.61
N ARG A 64 -8.25 -12.50 4.11
CA ARG A 64 -8.10 -11.03 4.02
C ARG A 64 -6.92 -10.54 4.84
N ILE A 65 -6.31 -9.42 4.41
CA ILE A 65 -5.18 -8.84 5.12
C ILE A 65 -5.53 -8.43 6.55
N ASP A 66 -6.75 -8.00 6.84
CA ASP A 66 -7.20 -7.70 8.20
C ASP A 66 -7.03 -8.88 9.17
N ALA A 67 -7.34 -10.09 8.70
CA ALA A 67 -7.19 -11.30 9.48
C ALA A 67 -5.70 -11.68 9.63
N LEU A 68 -4.90 -11.46 8.60
CA LEU A 68 -3.45 -11.66 8.66
C LEU A 68 -2.79 -10.64 9.59
N HIS A 69 -3.16 -9.35 9.50
CA HIS A 69 -2.68 -8.32 10.43
C HIS A 69 -3.01 -8.68 11.88
N ARG A 70 -4.24 -9.17 12.13
CA ARG A 70 -4.64 -9.60 13.47
C ARG A 70 -3.81 -10.79 13.96
N ARG A 71 -3.57 -11.79 13.13
CA ARG A 71 -2.71 -12.92 13.47
C ARG A 71 -1.30 -12.46 13.84
N ILE A 72 -0.70 -11.60 13.01
CA ILE A 72 0.62 -11.04 13.30
C ILE A 72 0.61 -10.25 14.62
N LEU A 73 -0.43 -9.43 14.82
CA LEU A 73 -0.59 -8.68 16.06
C LEU A 73 -0.60 -9.61 17.29
N ASP A 74 -1.39 -10.68 17.26
CA ASP A 74 -1.46 -11.64 18.35
C ASP A 74 -0.10 -12.30 18.63
N ASP A 75 0.69 -12.56 17.60
CA ASP A 75 2.03 -13.18 17.69
C ASP A 75 3.07 -12.21 18.29
N ILE A 76 2.97 -10.91 18.05
CA ILE A 76 3.95 -9.93 18.52
C ILE A 76 3.61 -9.33 19.88
N LEU A 77 2.33 -9.22 20.27
CA LEU A 77 1.91 -8.60 21.54
C LEU A 77 2.69 -9.08 22.78
N PRO A 78 2.98 -10.38 22.96
CA PRO A 78 3.75 -10.86 24.11
C PRO A 78 5.19 -10.29 24.16
N GLN A 79 5.80 -10.03 23.02
CA GLN A 79 7.18 -9.51 22.91
C GLN A 79 7.29 -8.07 23.43
N PHE A 80 6.17 -7.34 23.45
CA PHE A 80 6.07 -5.96 23.92
C PHE A 80 5.40 -5.83 25.29
N GLY A 81 5.23 -6.95 26.03
CA GLY A 81 4.59 -6.95 27.33
C GLY A 81 3.06 -6.77 27.29
N LEU A 82 2.46 -6.89 26.11
CA LEU A 82 1.02 -6.67 25.87
C LEU A 82 0.24 -7.99 25.69
N GLY A 83 0.82 -9.13 26.04
CA GLY A 83 0.21 -10.45 25.84
C GLY A 83 -1.14 -10.64 26.55
N ALA A 84 -1.38 -9.91 27.65
CA ALA A 84 -2.65 -9.94 28.40
C ALA A 84 -3.71 -8.96 27.87
N MET A 85 -3.46 -8.27 26.73
CA MET A 85 -4.40 -7.30 26.14
C MET A 85 -5.77 -7.95 25.89
N PRO A 86 -6.88 -7.33 26.35
CA PRO A 86 -8.25 -7.82 26.10
C PRO A 86 -8.59 -7.88 24.62
N GLU A 87 -9.47 -8.81 24.24
CA GLU A 87 -9.89 -8.99 22.85
C GLU A 87 -10.41 -7.71 22.19
N ALA A 88 -11.23 -6.94 22.90
CA ALA A 88 -11.77 -5.69 22.37
C ALA A 88 -10.67 -4.66 22.04
N GLU A 89 -9.60 -4.60 22.84
CA GLU A 89 -8.46 -3.72 22.61
C GLU A 89 -7.61 -4.21 21.43
N ARG A 90 -7.38 -5.53 21.32
CA ARG A 90 -6.70 -6.13 20.16
C ARG A 90 -7.44 -5.81 18.87
N ALA A 91 -8.76 -5.98 18.85
CA ALA A 91 -9.60 -5.66 17.71
C ALA A 91 -9.54 -4.16 17.36
N ALA A 92 -9.55 -3.27 18.37
CA ALA A 92 -9.43 -1.83 18.19
C ALA A 92 -8.05 -1.42 17.67
N LEU A 93 -6.98 -2.03 18.20
CA LEU A 93 -5.60 -1.79 17.75
C LEU A 93 -5.40 -2.30 16.33
N ASN A 94 -5.92 -3.48 15.96
CA ASN A 94 -5.84 -3.99 14.58
C ASN A 94 -6.48 -3.03 13.57
N ARG A 95 -7.46 -2.25 13.97
CA ARG A 95 -8.10 -1.24 13.10
C ARG A 95 -7.24 0.02 12.86
N VAL A 96 -6.04 0.14 13.42
CA VAL A 96 -5.12 1.24 13.05
C VAL A 96 -4.84 1.24 11.55
N TRP A 97 -4.74 0.06 10.92
CA TRP A 97 -4.55 -0.09 9.48
C TRP A 97 -5.66 0.54 8.62
N HIS A 98 -6.85 0.73 9.17
CA HIS A 98 -7.97 1.42 8.52
C HIS A 98 -7.90 2.95 8.62
N ARG A 99 -6.98 3.50 9.45
CA ARG A 99 -6.91 4.93 9.79
C ARG A 99 -5.53 5.52 9.57
N LEU A 100 -4.72 4.88 8.72
CA LEU A 100 -3.40 5.38 8.38
C LEU A 100 -3.49 6.78 7.77
N GLN A 101 -2.53 7.63 8.11
CA GLN A 101 -2.44 8.98 7.58
C GLN A 101 -1.85 8.98 6.17
N ALA A 102 -2.37 9.82 5.30
CA ALA A 102 -1.77 10.05 3.99
C ALA A 102 -0.44 10.79 4.14
N TRP A 103 0.52 10.51 3.25
CA TRP A 103 1.67 11.40 3.10
C TRP A 103 1.20 12.81 2.72
N PRO A 104 1.93 13.88 3.08
CA PRO A 104 1.49 15.27 2.88
C PRO A 104 1.16 15.63 1.43
N ASP A 105 1.80 14.99 0.47
CA ASP A 105 1.63 15.18 -0.97
C ASP A 105 0.46 14.38 -1.56
N SER A 106 0.01 13.31 -0.89
CA SER A 106 -0.85 12.30 -1.50
C SER A 106 -2.21 12.85 -1.91
N VAL A 107 -2.91 13.54 -1.02
CA VAL A 107 -4.28 14.01 -1.33
C VAL A 107 -4.24 15.05 -2.46
N ALA A 108 -3.32 16.01 -2.41
CA ALA A 108 -3.20 17.04 -3.43
C ALA A 108 -2.79 16.46 -4.79
N GLY A 109 -1.80 15.56 -4.81
CA GLY A 109 -1.35 14.91 -6.04
C GLY A 109 -2.43 14.04 -6.67
N LEU A 110 -3.13 13.22 -5.86
CA LEU A 110 -4.24 12.39 -6.33
C LEU A 110 -5.40 13.22 -6.90
N GLN A 111 -5.76 14.35 -6.27
CA GLN A 111 -6.80 15.25 -6.77
C GLN A 111 -6.45 15.84 -8.14
N ARG A 112 -5.18 16.13 -8.39
CA ARG A 112 -4.69 16.62 -9.69
C ARG A 112 -4.77 15.51 -10.74
N LEU A 113 -4.20 14.34 -10.44
CA LEU A 113 -4.17 13.18 -11.33
C LEU A 113 -5.57 12.71 -11.74
N LYS A 114 -6.53 12.70 -10.80
CA LYS A 114 -7.92 12.33 -11.03
C LYS A 114 -8.62 13.16 -12.12
N ARG A 115 -8.17 14.37 -12.39
CA ARG A 115 -8.77 15.21 -13.43
C ARG A 115 -8.56 14.68 -14.83
N ARG A 116 -7.54 13.84 -15.03
CA ARG A 116 -7.11 13.36 -16.33
C ARG A 116 -7.11 11.84 -16.46
N PHE A 117 -6.91 11.14 -15.37
CA PHE A 117 -6.78 9.68 -15.33
C PHE A 117 -7.84 9.09 -14.40
N VAL A 118 -8.23 7.84 -14.67
CA VAL A 118 -8.89 7.03 -13.65
C VAL A 118 -7.85 6.69 -12.59
N ILE A 119 -8.15 6.95 -11.32
CA ILE A 119 -7.26 6.62 -10.20
C ILE A 119 -7.88 5.58 -9.29
N THR A 120 -7.16 4.51 -9.01
CA THR A 120 -7.61 3.42 -8.15
C THR A 120 -6.47 2.90 -7.27
N PRO A 121 -6.71 2.46 -6.03
CA PRO A 121 -5.70 1.66 -5.33
C PRO A 121 -5.57 0.29 -6.01
N LEU A 122 -4.38 -0.26 -5.99
CA LEU A 122 -4.08 -1.68 -6.22
C LEU A 122 -3.22 -2.17 -5.05
N SER A 123 -3.88 -2.60 -4.00
CA SER A 123 -3.25 -2.93 -2.72
C SER A 123 -3.57 -4.36 -2.29
N ASN A 124 -2.68 -4.92 -1.49
CA ASN A 124 -2.95 -6.15 -0.75
C ASN A 124 -3.98 -5.95 0.39
N GLY A 125 -4.33 -4.68 0.70
CA GLY A 125 -5.41 -4.33 1.62
C GLY A 125 -6.76 -4.86 1.14
N ASN A 126 -7.66 -5.26 2.05
CA ASN A 126 -9.03 -5.62 1.68
C ASN A 126 -9.89 -4.37 1.46
N ILE A 127 -10.98 -4.51 0.71
CA ILE A 127 -11.86 -3.41 0.26
C ILE A 127 -12.33 -2.55 1.44
N ALA A 128 -12.82 -3.17 2.52
CA ALA A 128 -13.30 -2.43 3.68
C ALA A 128 -12.20 -1.58 4.34
N LEU A 129 -10.98 -2.13 4.48
CA LEU A 129 -9.82 -1.43 5.01
C LEU A 129 -9.49 -0.20 4.14
N LEU A 130 -9.33 -0.39 2.83
CA LEU A 130 -8.99 0.68 1.90
C LEU A 130 -10.09 1.76 1.83
N THR A 131 -11.35 1.36 1.89
CA THR A 131 -12.49 2.29 1.91
C THR A 131 -12.51 3.15 3.18
N HIS A 132 -12.30 2.54 4.35
CA HIS A 132 -12.22 3.28 5.61
C HIS A 132 -11.02 4.22 5.63
N MET A 133 -9.86 3.74 5.19
CA MET A 133 -8.65 4.55 5.06
C MET A 133 -8.87 5.73 4.12
N ALA A 134 -9.48 5.52 2.96
CA ALA A 134 -9.78 6.58 2.00
C ALA A 134 -10.67 7.67 2.62
N LYS A 135 -11.71 7.28 3.36
CA LYS A 135 -12.58 8.22 4.07
C LYS A 135 -11.85 8.97 5.18
N ASN A 136 -10.98 8.27 5.93
CA ASN A 136 -10.22 8.86 7.03
C ASN A 136 -9.17 9.87 6.53
N ALA A 137 -8.44 9.51 5.47
CA ALA A 137 -7.33 10.31 4.93
C ALA A 137 -7.72 11.24 3.77
N GLY A 138 -8.98 11.25 3.34
CA GLY A 138 -9.45 12.12 2.24
C GLY A 138 -8.94 11.69 0.87
N LEU A 139 -8.66 10.39 0.65
CA LEU A 139 -8.14 9.88 -0.63
C LEU A 139 -9.26 9.82 -1.68
N PRO A 140 -9.13 10.50 -2.82
CA PRO A 140 -10.23 10.74 -3.76
C PRO A 140 -10.35 9.66 -4.85
N TRP A 141 -10.25 8.37 -4.52
CA TRP A 141 -10.33 7.28 -5.48
C TRP A 141 -11.59 7.34 -6.36
N ASP A 142 -11.49 6.91 -7.63
CA ASP A 142 -12.65 6.70 -8.50
C ASP A 142 -13.36 5.38 -8.18
N CYS A 143 -12.57 4.35 -7.86
CA CYS A 143 -13.06 3.08 -7.34
C CYS A 143 -12.01 2.47 -6.41
N VAL A 144 -12.30 1.32 -5.81
CA VAL A 144 -11.35 0.62 -4.93
C VAL A 144 -11.11 -0.78 -5.47
N LEU A 145 -9.94 -0.98 -6.08
CA LEU A 145 -9.43 -2.31 -6.45
C LEU A 145 -8.42 -2.79 -5.41
N SER A 146 -8.38 -4.08 -5.20
CA SER A 146 -7.51 -4.70 -4.21
C SER A 146 -7.30 -6.19 -4.50
N ALA A 147 -6.34 -6.80 -3.81
CA ALA A 147 -6.13 -8.24 -3.80
C ALA A 147 -7.42 -9.03 -3.50
N GLU A 148 -8.35 -8.48 -2.72
CA GLU A 148 -9.64 -9.11 -2.40
C GLU A 148 -10.53 -9.27 -3.63
N VAL A 149 -10.50 -8.31 -4.58
CA VAL A 149 -11.25 -8.39 -5.85
C VAL A 149 -10.76 -9.57 -6.68
N PHE A 150 -9.45 -9.71 -6.77
CA PHE A 150 -8.80 -10.73 -7.60
C PHE A 150 -8.55 -12.05 -6.86
N ARG A 151 -8.79 -12.09 -5.54
CA ARG A 151 -8.48 -13.22 -4.64
C ARG A 151 -7.04 -13.72 -4.78
N ALA A 152 -6.13 -12.80 -5.04
CA ALA A 152 -4.70 -13.03 -5.20
C ALA A 152 -3.92 -11.86 -4.59
N TYR A 153 -2.83 -12.14 -3.88
CA TYR A 153 -1.93 -11.11 -3.36
C TYR A 153 -0.86 -10.77 -4.39
N LYS A 154 -0.51 -9.50 -4.50
CA LYS A 154 0.70 -9.08 -5.21
C LYS A 154 1.91 -9.87 -4.67
N PRO A 155 2.83 -10.34 -5.51
CA PRO A 155 3.01 -10.00 -6.93
C PRO A 155 2.32 -10.98 -7.93
N ASP A 156 1.22 -11.62 -7.60
CA ASP A 156 0.50 -12.48 -8.55
C ASP A 156 0.05 -11.66 -9.77
N PRO A 157 0.36 -12.10 -11.02
CA PRO A 157 -0.02 -11.42 -12.25
C PRO A 157 -1.53 -11.11 -12.36
N ALA A 158 -2.40 -11.93 -11.78
CA ALA A 158 -3.84 -11.72 -11.78
C ALA A 158 -4.24 -10.38 -11.16
N THR A 159 -3.45 -9.85 -10.22
CA THR A 159 -3.73 -8.55 -9.59
C THR A 159 -3.45 -7.39 -10.53
N TYR A 160 -2.36 -7.45 -11.31
CA TYR A 160 -1.96 -6.38 -12.23
C TYR A 160 -2.80 -6.39 -13.50
N LEU A 161 -2.93 -7.56 -14.13
CA LEU A 161 -3.73 -7.74 -15.35
C LEU A 161 -5.21 -7.52 -15.08
N GLY A 162 -5.70 -7.90 -13.91
CA GLY A 162 -7.07 -7.66 -13.50
C GLY A 162 -7.47 -6.19 -13.48
N VAL A 163 -6.52 -5.25 -13.29
CA VAL A 163 -6.82 -3.81 -13.43
C VAL A 163 -7.16 -3.48 -14.88
N ALA A 164 -6.37 -3.98 -15.83
CA ALA A 164 -6.61 -3.77 -17.25
C ALA A 164 -7.96 -4.37 -17.68
N ASP A 165 -8.27 -5.59 -17.20
CA ASP A 165 -9.55 -6.26 -17.48
C ASP A 165 -10.74 -5.48 -16.92
N VAL A 166 -10.66 -4.95 -15.69
CA VAL A 166 -11.76 -4.19 -15.05
C VAL A 166 -12.09 -2.92 -15.84
N PHE A 167 -11.09 -2.27 -16.43
CA PHE A 167 -11.29 -1.02 -17.17
C PHE A 167 -11.37 -1.22 -18.70
N ASP A 168 -11.35 -2.46 -19.18
CA ASP A 168 -11.39 -2.80 -20.61
C ASP A 168 -10.31 -2.05 -21.43
N VAL A 169 -9.07 -2.08 -20.91
CA VAL A 169 -7.91 -1.43 -21.55
C VAL A 169 -6.75 -2.41 -21.71
N ALA A 170 -5.83 -2.10 -22.62
CA ALA A 170 -4.59 -2.88 -22.72
C ALA A 170 -3.69 -2.65 -21.47
N PRO A 171 -2.88 -3.64 -21.06
CA PRO A 171 -1.97 -3.50 -19.91
C PRO A 171 -1.05 -2.27 -20.01
N GLU A 172 -0.61 -1.90 -21.20
CA GLU A 172 0.25 -0.73 -21.48
C GLU A 172 -0.46 0.61 -21.22
N ALA A 173 -1.80 0.61 -21.13
CA ALA A 173 -2.59 1.79 -20.77
C ALA A 173 -2.80 1.94 -19.27
N VAL A 174 -2.33 0.97 -18.46
CA VAL A 174 -2.30 1.03 -17.01
C VAL A 174 -0.88 1.37 -16.54
N MET A 175 -0.78 2.28 -15.58
CA MET A 175 0.48 2.58 -14.89
C MET A 175 0.37 2.21 -13.41
N LEU A 176 1.27 1.34 -12.92
CA LEU A 176 1.43 1.13 -11.49
C LEU A 176 2.28 2.27 -10.90
N VAL A 177 1.78 2.88 -9.84
CA VAL A 177 2.46 3.91 -9.05
C VAL A 177 2.80 3.33 -7.70
N ALA A 178 4.09 3.19 -7.37
CA ALA A 178 4.52 2.55 -6.13
C ALA A 178 5.87 3.07 -5.62
N ALA A 179 6.07 2.95 -4.31
CA ALA A 179 7.35 3.20 -3.66
C ALA A 179 8.23 1.94 -3.54
N HIS A 180 7.82 0.81 -4.11
CA HIS A 180 8.48 -0.50 -3.99
C HIS A 180 8.95 -0.99 -5.36
N GLN A 181 10.26 -1.20 -5.51
CA GLN A 181 10.85 -1.59 -6.79
C GLN A 181 10.45 -3.00 -7.24
N ASP A 182 10.24 -3.92 -6.31
CA ASP A 182 9.77 -5.29 -6.56
C ASP A 182 8.33 -5.30 -7.09
N ASP A 183 7.44 -4.47 -6.54
CA ASP A 183 6.07 -4.30 -7.03
C ASP A 183 6.05 -3.73 -8.46
N LEU A 184 6.87 -2.71 -8.72
CA LEU A 184 7.03 -2.14 -10.07
C LEU A 184 7.63 -3.15 -11.06
N ALA A 185 8.57 -3.98 -10.62
CA ALA A 185 9.16 -5.03 -11.47
C ALA A 185 8.11 -6.07 -11.87
N ALA A 186 7.26 -6.49 -10.94
CA ALA A 186 6.17 -7.42 -11.21
C ALA A 186 5.13 -6.82 -12.17
N ALA A 187 4.78 -5.54 -11.99
CA ALA A 187 3.87 -4.83 -12.90
C ALA A 187 4.44 -4.73 -14.34
N ARG A 188 5.73 -4.41 -14.47
CA ARG A 188 6.39 -4.41 -15.80
C ARG A 188 6.38 -5.77 -16.47
N ALA A 189 6.57 -6.84 -15.69
CA ALA A 189 6.49 -8.20 -16.23
C ALA A 189 5.09 -8.54 -16.78
N CYS A 190 4.06 -7.83 -16.32
CA CYS A 190 2.68 -7.91 -16.83
C CYS A 190 2.38 -6.91 -17.95
N GLY A 191 3.36 -6.11 -18.42
CA GLY A 191 3.20 -5.13 -19.50
C GLY A 191 2.71 -3.74 -19.06
N LEU A 192 2.54 -3.49 -17.77
CA LEU A 192 2.14 -2.19 -17.24
C LEU A 192 3.29 -1.18 -17.34
N GLN A 193 2.95 0.10 -17.49
CA GLN A 193 3.87 1.20 -17.26
C GLN A 193 4.09 1.39 -15.75
N THR A 194 5.16 2.07 -15.35
CA THR A 194 5.50 2.20 -13.93
C THR A 194 5.98 3.59 -13.56
N ALA A 195 5.54 4.09 -12.40
CA ALA A 195 6.03 5.30 -11.77
C ALA A 195 6.52 4.99 -10.36
N TYR A 196 7.79 5.25 -10.10
CA TYR A 196 8.38 5.13 -8.77
C TYR A 196 8.18 6.42 -7.99
N ILE A 197 7.67 6.30 -6.75
CA ILE A 197 7.52 7.41 -5.81
C ILE A 197 8.54 7.25 -4.68
N GLN A 198 9.34 8.28 -4.43
CA GLN A 198 10.29 8.28 -3.32
C GLN A 198 9.57 8.37 -1.98
N ARG A 199 9.89 7.44 -1.08
CA ARG A 199 9.44 7.45 0.33
C ARG A 199 10.63 7.08 1.23
N PRO A 200 11.60 7.99 1.38
CA PRO A 200 12.82 7.69 2.14
C PRO A 200 12.53 7.38 3.61
N LEU A 201 11.46 7.89 4.17
CA LEU A 201 11.09 7.71 5.58
C LEU A 201 10.04 6.62 5.82
N GLU A 202 9.77 5.76 4.84
CA GLU A 202 8.73 4.71 4.94
C GLU A 202 8.87 3.84 6.20
N PHE A 203 10.10 3.56 6.63
CA PHE A 203 10.40 2.73 7.79
C PHE A 203 10.86 3.52 9.02
N GLY A 204 10.57 4.84 9.05
CA GLY A 204 11.03 5.75 10.08
C GLY A 204 12.39 6.38 9.77
N ALA A 205 12.72 7.46 10.49
CA ALA A 205 13.94 8.24 10.26
C ALA A 205 15.22 7.46 10.58
N ALA A 206 15.18 6.48 11.48
CA ALA A 206 16.32 5.65 11.84
C ALA A 206 16.71 4.63 10.74
N ARG A 207 15.81 4.37 9.81
CA ARG A 207 15.99 3.39 8.71
C ARG A 207 15.60 3.98 7.36
N PRO A 208 16.34 4.97 6.86
CA PRO A 208 16.05 5.60 5.59
C PRO A 208 16.14 4.55 4.46
N LYS A 209 15.13 4.57 3.59
CA LYS A 209 15.07 3.69 2.43
C LYS A 209 15.92 4.23 1.30
N ASP A 210 16.59 3.36 0.57
CA ASP A 210 17.23 3.72 -0.70
C ASP A 210 16.15 4.10 -1.72
N VAL A 211 16.24 5.32 -2.24
CA VAL A 211 15.33 5.89 -3.23
C VAL A 211 16.00 6.12 -4.58
N SER A 212 17.10 5.42 -4.84
CA SER A 212 17.82 5.51 -6.11
C SER A 212 16.94 5.20 -7.31
N ALA A 213 17.21 5.90 -8.41
CA ALA A 213 16.46 5.71 -9.64
C ALA A 213 16.74 4.32 -10.24
N CYS A 214 15.68 3.65 -10.69
CA CYS A 214 15.78 2.44 -11.49
C CYS A 214 15.44 2.79 -12.95
N PRO A 215 16.38 2.66 -13.92
CA PRO A 215 16.14 3.02 -15.32
C PRO A 215 15.03 2.20 -16.01
N ALA A 216 14.62 1.08 -15.42
CA ALA A 216 13.53 0.27 -15.94
C ALA A 216 12.14 0.88 -15.67
N ASN A 217 12.01 1.83 -14.75
CA ASN A 217 10.75 2.51 -14.51
C ASN A 217 10.52 3.61 -15.56
N THR A 218 9.26 3.79 -15.97
CA THR A 218 8.89 4.84 -16.94
C THR A 218 9.07 6.23 -16.31
N TRP A 219 8.70 6.38 -15.04
CA TRP A 219 8.79 7.62 -14.27
C TRP A 219 9.50 7.41 -12.94
N HIS A 220 10.24 8.44 -12.52
CA HIS A 220 10.86 8.50 -11.19
C HIS A 220 10.54 9.85 -10.58
N CYS A 221 9.74 9.86 -9.52
CA CYS A 221 9.14 11.05 -8.94
C CYS A 221 9.50 11.17 -7.44
N ARG A 222 9.73 12.39 -7.00
CA ARG A 222 9.98 12.70 -5.59
C ARG A 222 8.78 12.39 -4.70
N ASP A 223 7.56 12.63 -5.24
CA ASP A 223 6.29 12.45 -4.56
C ASP A 223 5.13 12.39 -5.58
N ILE A 224 3.88 12.28 -5.13
CA ILE A 224 2.72 12.18 -6.02
C ILE A 224 2.39 13.54 -6.68
N VAL A 225 2.74 14.66 -6.06
CA VAL A 225 2.59 15.98 -6.68
C VAL A 225 3.57 16.11 -7.85
N ASP A 226 4.82 15.68 -7.67
CA ASP A 226 5.82 15.65 -8.73
C ASP A 226 5.39 14.73 -9.89
N LEU A 227 4.76 13.58 -9.61
CA LEU A 227 4.16 12.74 -10.65
C LEU A 227 3.08 13.51 -11.43
N ALA A 228 2.21 14.26 -10.73
CA ALA A 228 1.18 15.08 -11.40
C ALA A 228 1.82 16.17 -12.28
N ASP A 229 2.89 16.81 -11.83
CA ASP A 229 3.64 17.81 -12.62
C ASP A 229 4.23 17.17 -13.88
N GLN A 230 4.89 16.03 -13.78
CA GLN A 230 5.52 15.31 -14.89
C GLN A 230 4.50 14.79 -15.92
N LEU A 231 3.27 14.45 -15.47
CA LEU A 231 2.17 14.02 -16.34
C LEU A 231 1.35 15.19 -16.89
N GLY A 232 1.66 16.44 -16.53
CA GLY A 232 0.99 17.65 -17.05
C GLY A 232 -0.43 17.83 -16.50
N CYS A 233 -0.67 17.47 -15.22
CA CYS A 233 -1.95 17.62 -14.53
C CYS A 233 -2.01 18.90 -13.69
#